data_e4166535eef480cbfe986e9726c6faef
#
_entry.id   e4166535eef480cbfe986e9726c6faef
#
_cell.length_a   1.000
_cell.length_b   1.000
_cell.length_c   1.000
_cell.angle_alpha   90.00
_cell.angle_beta   90.00
_cell.angle_gamma   90.00
#
_symmetry.space_group_name_H-M   'P 1'
#
loop_
_entity.id
_entity.type
_entity.pdbx_description
1 polymer ?
#
loop_
_entity_poly.entity_id
_entity_poly.type
_entity_poly.pdbx_seq_one_letter_code
_entity_poly.pdbx_strand_id
1 'polypeptide(L)'
;MKNNRSPQRIDYGIIFPVLTLCIIGVITLYATTVLMQGEGIGVTIRQVGWCIIGGGAAALMLLLDSQKLWKLTPYLYGAAIFILIFTLLFYDRQLAASAGARRWITIPIVGATFQTTEFVKIPFILMLAKTVTEHNDKFENRTNKTDFMLLGKIGLFTAIPFTLVLMQPDLGTALAFASIAISVILLSGIRWRILLPIFIIGAGLAIGFILLIVYNREFLSEVFGFHDYQFRRVDTWLNPHKNMSSSSYQITQAFKAIGSGGISGKGFGITEVYVPVRESDMIIASIAEMFGFIGTSFIVFIYFLLIYNMVKVVYETRNEFYAYIATGIVMMIVFHIFENIGMNIGLMPLTGIPLPFISQGGSALVGNMLGVGLIMSMRFHHKSYYYSGESKRRYRLKHKNR
;
A
#
# COMPACT_ATOMS: atom_id res chain seq x y z
N MET A 1 6.45 -39.28 -13.33
CA MET A 1 7.59 -38.84 -12.48
C MET A 1 7.12 -37.85 -11.47
N LYS A 2 6.84 -38.25 -10.21
CA LYS A 2 6.54 -37.31 -9.09
C LYS A 2 7.85 -36.62 -8.71
N ASN A 3 7.94 -35.33 -9.02
CA ASN A 3 9.09 -34.50 -8.64
C ASN A 3 9.09 -34.35 -7.10
N ASN A 4 9.86 -35.20 -6.42
CA ASN A 4 10.09 -35.18 -4.97
C ASN A 4 11.02 -34.01 -4.59
N ARG A 5 10.71 -32.79 -5.05
CA ARG A 5 11.35 -31.60 -4.48
C ARG A 5 10.73 -31.36 -3.10
N SER A 6 11.52 -31.50 -2.05
CA SER A 6 11.15 -31.01 -0.72
C SER A 6 10.64 -29.57 -0.89
N PRO A 7 9.41 -29.25 -0.47
CA PRO A 7 8.88 -27.91 -0.67
C PRO A 7 9.79 -26.95 0.10
N GLN A 8 10.40 -26.04 -0.63
CA GLN A 8 11.23 -25.00 -0.05
C GLN A 8 10.35 -24.16 0.90
N ARG A 9 10.77 -24.05 2.17
CA ARG A 9 10.05 -23.26 3.19
C ARG A 9 10.13 -21.75 2.92
N ILE A 10 11.17 -21.34 2.20
CA ILE A 10 11.47 -19.93 1.87
C ILE A 10 11.18 -19.73 0.38
N ASP A 11 10.46 -18.67 0.03
CA ASP A 11 10.14 -18.33 -1.35
C ASP A 11 11.14 -17.32 -1.92
N TYR A 12 12.15 -17.82 -2.63
CA TYR A 12 13.11 -16.96 -3.31
C TYR A 12 12.48 -16.12 -4.43
N GLY A 13 11.34 -16.55 -4.98
CA GLY A 13 10.58 -15.78 -5.97
C GLY A 13 10.02 -14.47 -5.43
N ILE A 14 9.81 -14.35 -4.10
CA ILE A 14 9.41 -13.10 -3.44
C ILE A 14 10.64 -12.34 -2.96
N ILE A 15 11.62 -13.04 -2.34
CA ILE A 15 12.79 -12.38 -1.77
C ILE A 15 13.60 -11.67 -2.84
N PHE A 16 13.83 -12.32 -3.99
CA PHE A 16 14.71 -11.78 -5.04
C PHE A 16 14.18 -10.44 -5.61
N PRO A 17 12.90 -10.33 -6.03
CA PRO A 17 12.35 -9.05 -6.45
C PRO A 17 12.41 -7.96 -5.36
N VAL A 18 12.09 -8.28 -4.10
CA VAL A 18 12.15 -7.31 -3.00
C VAL A 18 13.57 -6.81 -2.78
N LEU A 19 14.57 -7.71 -2.72
CA LEU A 19 15.97 -7.32 -2.58
C LEU A 19 16.45 -6.48 -3.78
N THR A 20 16.07 -6.86 -5.00
CA THR A 20 16.41 -6.09 -6.21
C THR A 20 15.85 -4.69 -6.14
N LEU A 21 14.56 -4.52 -5.76
CA LEU A 21 13.95 -3.21 -5.60
C LEU A 21 14.61 -2.37 -4.49
N CYS A 22 14.95 -2.98 -3.36
CA CYS A 22 15.69 -2.29 -2.29
C CYS A 22 17.09 -1.83 -2.75
N ILE A 23 17.82 -2.67 -3.48
CA ILE A 23 19.14 -2.33 -4.03
C ILE A 23 19.01 -1.17 -5.02
N ILE A 24 18.05 -1.24 -5.95
CA ILE A 24 17.77 -0.14 -6.90
C ILE A 24 17.43 1.14 -6.12
N GLY A 25 16.58 1.04 -5.08
CA GLY A 25 16.24 2.17 -4.24
C GLY A 25 17.45 2.82 -3.58
N VAL A 26 18.33 2.03 -2.95
CA VAL A 26 19.55 2.54 -2.30
C VAL A 26 20.50 3.20 -3.32
N ILE A 27 20.70 2.57 -4.49
CA ILE A 27 21.55 3.11 -5.56
C ILE A 27 20.95 4.42 -6.11
N THR A 28 19.64 4.46 -6.33
CA THR A 28 18.95 5.66 -6.82
C THR A 28 19.03 6.79 -5.80
N LEU A 29 18.81 6.49 -4.51
CA LEU A 29 18.94 7.48 -3.43
C LEU A 29 20.36 8.03 -3.33
N TYR A 30 21.37 7.20 -3.44
CA TYR A 30 22.75 7.65 -3.51
C TYR A 30 22.98 8.62 -4.69
N ALA A 31 22.50 8.26 -5.87
CA ALA A 31 22.61 9.11 -7.04
C ALA A 31 21.89 10.45 -6.85
N THR A 32 20.65 10.43 -6.35
CA THR A 32 19.82 11.64 -6.20
C THR A 32 20.31 12.57 -5.10
N THR A 33 20.74 12.05 -3.94
CA THR A 33 21.12 12.89 -2.79
C THR A 33 22.60 13.29 -2.83
N VAL A 34 23.50 12.34 -3.15
CA VAL A 34 24.95 12.61 -3.11
C VAL A 34 25.45 13.20 -4.44
N LEU A 35 25.17 12.54 -5.57
CA LEU A 35 25.72 12.96 -6.85
C LEU A 35 25.02 14.17 -7.45
N MET A 36 23.68 14.23 -7.33
CA MET A 36 22.88 15.31 -7.95
C MET A 36 22.69 16.51 -7.05
N GLN A 37 22.46 16.32 -5.73
CA GLN A 37 22.18 17.41 -4.79
C GLN A 37 23.40 17.83 -3.97
N GLY A 38 24.47 17.04 -3.99
CA GLY A 38 25.68 17.32 -3.19
C GLY A 38 25.48 17.16 -1.69
N GLU A 39 24.42 16.46 -1.28
CA GLU A 39 24.14 16.17 0.13
C GLU A 39 25.07 15.08 0.67
N GLY A 40 25.15 14.96 1.99
CA GLY A 40 25.91 13.89 2.63
C GLY A 40 25.27 12.53 2.46
N ILE A 41 26.05 11.45 2.53
CA ILE A 41 25.61 10.05 2.41
C ILE A 41 24.60 9.59 3.48
N GLY A 42 24.27 10.45 4.46
CA GLY A 42 23.43 10.12 5.61
C GLY A 42 22.03 9.61 5.25
N VAL A 43 21.42 10.11 4.17
CA VAL A 43 20.09 9.66 3.70
C VAL A 43 20.20 8.21 3.19
N THR A 44 21.21 7.91 2.40
CA THR A 44 21.45 6.56 1.86
C THR A 44 21.73 5.55 2.99
N ILE A 45 22.56 5.90 3.97
CA ILE A 45 22.86 5.04 5.14
C ILE A 45 21.56 4.77 5.93
N ARG A 46 20.74 5.78 6.17
CA ARG A 46 19.44 5.59 6.85
C ARG A 46 18.52 4.65 6.08
N GLN A 47 18.49 4.73 4.75
CA GLN A 47 17.69 3.82 3.93
C GLN A 47 18.17 2.37 4.04
N VAL A 48 19.48 2.13 4.02
CA VAL A 48 20.06 0.79 4.27
C VAL A 48 19.65 0.28 5.65
N GLY A 49 19.72 1.13 6.69
CA GLY A 49 19.25 0.81 8.03
C GLY A 49 17.77 0.40 8.06
N TRP A 50 16.91 1.13 7.34
CA TRP A 50 15.50 0.79 7.22
C TRP A 50 15.28 -0.53 6.43
N CYS A 51 16.09 -0.83 5.41
CA CYS A 51 16.04 -2.12 4.72
C CYS A 51 16.37 -3.29 5.67
N ILE A 52 17.37 -3.12 6.55
CA ILE A 52 17.73 -4.14 7.55
C ILE A 52 16.63 -4.32 8.58
N ILE A 53 16.09 -3.22 9.12
CA ILE A 53 14.97 -3.24 10.08
C ILE A 53 13.73 -3.87 9.44
N GLY A 54 13.39 -3.49 8.22
CA GLY A 54 12.27 -4.06 7.47
C GLY A 54 12.44 -5.56 7.19
N GLY A 55 13.65 -5.97 6.80
CA GLY A 55 14.00 -7.39 6.63
C GLY A 55 13.86 -8.19 7.92
N GLY A 56 14.30 -7.64 9.06
CA GLY A 56 14.10 -8.20 10.38
C GLY A 56 12.61 -8.30 10.76
N ALA A 57 11.82 -7.25 10.47
CA ALA A 57 10.38 -7.25 10.69
C ALA A 57 9.67 -8.31 9.82
N ALA A 58 10.05 -8.46 8.56
CA ALA A 58 9.54 -9.52 7.68
C ALA A 58 9.89 -10.92 8.22
N ALA A 59 11.12 -11.12 8.72
CA ALA A 59 11.55 -12.37 9.33
C ALA A 59 10.76 -12.70 10.61
N LEU A 60 10.44 -11.70 11.44
CA LEU A 60 9.59 -11.88 12.62
C LEU A 60 8.17 -12.33 12.26
N MET A 61 7.62 -11.87 11.13
CA MET A 61 6.31 -12.32 10.65
C MET A 61 6.29 -13.82 10.32
N LEU A 62 7.42 -14.43 9.98
CA LEU A 62 7.52 -15.89 9.75
C LEU A 62 7.19 -16.71 10.98
N LEU A 63 7.26 -16.15 12.19
CA LEU A 63 6.92 -16.83 13.46
C LEU A 63 5.41 -16.91 13.71
N LEU A 64 4.62 -16.16 12.95
CA LEU A 64 3.16 -16.06 13.10
C LEU A 64 2.46 -17.01 12.12
N ASP A 65 1.83 -18.05 12.66
CA ASP A 65 0.95 -18.93 11.90
C ASP A 65 -0.49 -18.38 11.82
N SER A 66 -1.34 -19.00 10.99
CA SER A 66 -2.73 -18.57 10.81
C SER A 66 -3.54 -18.56 12.11
N GLN A 67 -3.28 -19.46 13.05
CA GLN A 67 -4.02 -19.53 14.30
C GLN A 67 -3.64 -18.39 15.24
N LYS A 68 -2.35 -18.06 15.31
CA LYS A 68 -1.86 -16.91 16.09
C LYS A 68 -2.38 -15.62 15.50
N LEU A 69 -2.26 -15.43 14.17
CA LEU A 69 -2.78 -14.27 13.47
C LEU A 69 -4.28 -14.09 13.71
N TRP A 70 -5.06 -15.16 13.61
CA TRP A 70 -6.50 -15.15 13.87
C TRP A 70 -6.86 -14.66 15.28
N LYS A 71 -6.14 -15.15 16.29
CA LYS A 71 -6.37 -14.75 17.70
C LYS A 71 -5.92 -13.32 17.98
N LEU A 72 -4.79 -12.89 17.38
CA LEU A 72 -4.21 -11.57 17.60
C LEU A 72 -4.95 -10.46 16.82
N THR A 73 -5.60 -10.79 15.71
CA THR A 73 -6.24 -9.82 14.81
C THR A 73 -7.09 -8.75 15.52
N PRO A 74 -8.07 -9.06 16.40
CA PRO A 74 -8.90 -8.03 17.01
C PRO A 74 -8.10 -7.10 17.92
N TYR A 75 -7.09 -7.62 18.62
CA TYR A 75 -6.22 -6.81 19.48
C TYR A 75 -5.31 -5.90 18.66
N LEU A 76 -4.74 -6.42 17.57
CA LEU A 76 -3.92 -5.63 16.65
C LEU A 76 -4.74 -4.52 15.98
N TYR A 77 -5.98 -4.82 15.58
CA TYR A 77 -6.87 -3.82 15.00
C TYR A 77 -7.25 -2.74 16.03
N GLY A 78 -7.59 -3.12 17.26
CA GLY A 78 -7.87 -2.18 18.35
C GLY A 78 -6.67 -1.28 18.65
N ALA A 79 -5.46 -1.86 18.73
CA ALA A 79 -4.22 -1.10 18.92
C ALA A 79 -3.95 -0.15 17.73
N ALA A 80 -4.22 -0.57 16.49
CA ALA A 80 -4.07 0.25 15.30
C ALA A 80 -5.01 1.47 15.32
N ILE A 81 -6.27 1.30 15.71
CA ILE A 81 -7.23 2.41 15.88
C ILE A 81 -6.76 3.36 16.98
N PHE A 82 -6.30 2.82 18.13
CA PHE A 82 -5.76 3.62 19.21
C PHE A 82 -4.55 4.47 18.75
N ILE A 83 -3.63 3.89 17.98
CA ILE A 83 -2.46 4.60 17.42
C ILE A 83 -2.90 5.73 16.46
N LEU A 84 -3.94 5.51 15.62
CA LEU A 84 -4.47 6.57 14.76
C LEU A 84 -5.06 7.73 15.56
N ILE A 85 -5.84 7.44 16.61
CA ILE A 85 -6.41 8.46 17.50
C ILE A 85 -5.28 9.20 18.22
N PHE A 86 -4.29 8.47 18.74
CA PHE A 86 -3.12 9.05 19.38
C PHE A 86 -2.35 9.99 18.44
N THR A 87 -2.19 9.61 17.17
CA THR A 87 -1.54 10.44 16.15
C THR A 87 -2.30 11.75 15.91
N LEU A 88 -3.64 11.72 15.87
CA LEU A 88 -4.46 12.94 15.74
C LEU A 88 -4.26 13.93 16.89
N LEU A 89 -3.97 13.42 18.10
CA LEU A 89 -3.79 14.25 19.29
C LEU A 89 -2.33 14.72 19.45
N PHE A 90 -1.35 13.89 19.09
CA PHE A 90 0.08 14.07 19.36
C PHE A 90 0.95 14.07 18.10
N TYR A 91 0.46 14.63 17.00
CA TYR A 91 1.23 14.74 15.75
C TYR A 91 2.36 15.78 15.83
N ASP A 92 3.39 15.60 15.02
CA ASP A 92 4.48 16.58 14.88
C ASP A 92 3.97 17.82 14.12
N ARG A 93 3.96 18.97 14.84
CA ARG A 93 3.44 20.24 14.31
C ARG A 93 4.32 20.84 13.21
N GLN A 94 5.65 20.62 13.27
CA GLN A 94 6.57 21.16 12.26
C GLN A 94 6.41 20.40 10.95
N LEU A 95 6.38 19.08 11.01
CA LEU A 95 6.13 18.23 9.84
C LEU A 95 4.72 18.43 9.28
N ALA A 96 3.72 18.60 10.13
CA ALA A 96 2.35 18.88 9.68
C ALA A 96 2.23 20.21 8.94
N ALA A 97 2.96 21.24 9.35
CA ALA A 97 2.99 22.53 8.67
C ALA A 97 3.65 22.46 7.29
N SER A 98 4.72 21.67 7.14
CA SER A 98 5.43 21.50 5.86
C SER A 98 4.73 20.54 4.90
N ALA A 99 4.22 19.40 5.41
CA ALA A 99 3.61 18.34 4.60
C ALA A 99 2.09 18.52 4.38
N GLY A 100 1.44 19.41 5.12
CA GLY A 100 -0.01 19.64 5.05
C GLY A 100 -0.86 18.49 5.61
N ALA A 101 -0.26 17.52 6.32
CA ALA A 101 -0.95 16.36 6.88
C ALA A 101 -0.47 16.00 8.29
N ARG A 102 -1.40 15.63 9.17
CA ARG A 102 -1.15 15.32 10.60
C ARG A 102 -0.92 13.83 10.82
N ARG A 103 0.01 13.22 10.06
CA ARG A 103 0.20 11.76 9.99
C ARG A 103 1.51 11.26 10.58
N TRP A 104 2.36 12.17 11.09
CA TRP A 104 3.69 11.86 11.55
C TRP A 104 3.81 12.04 13.07
N ILE A 105 4.50 11.10 13.71
CA ILE A 105 4.96 11.23 15.11
C ILE A 105 6.48 11.20 15.08
N THR A 106 7.12 12.15 15.76
CA THR A 106 8.56 12.13 15.96
C THR A 106 8.87 11.50 17.32
N ILE A 107 9.75 10.49 17.32
CA ILE A 107 10.23 9.86 18.55
C ILE A 107 11.41 10.70 19.07
N PRO A 108 11.25 11.44 20.20
CA PRO A 108 12.24 12.43 20.63
C PRO A 108 13.64 11.84 20.90
N ILE A 109 13.72 10.57 21.34
CA ILE A 109 14.97 9.91 21.74
C ILE A 109 15.86 9.60 20.51
N VAL A 110 15.26 9.27 19.38
CA VAL A 110 15.98 8.79 18.18
C VAL A 110 15.91 9.83 17.05
N GLY A 111 15.06 10.84 17.17
CA GLY A 111 14.79 11.82 16.09
C GLY A 111 14.16 11.21 14.85
N ALA A 112 13.70 9.97 14.93
CA ALA A 112 13.09 9.27 13.82
C ALA A 112 11.61 9.66 13.69
N THR A 113 11.19 9.98 12.46
CA THR A 113 9.79 10.26 12.12
C THR A 113 9.09 8.97 11.76
N PHE A 114 7.90 8.76 12.32
CA PHE A 114 7.12 7.56 12.16
C PHE A 114 5.74 7.89 11.60
N GLN A 115 5.42 7.35 10.44
CA GLN A 115 4.09 7.47 9.85
C GLN A 115 3.23 6.29 10.31
N THR A 116 2.28 6.56 11.20
CA THR A 116 1.48 5.53 11.86
C THR A 116 0.56 4.79 10.90
N THR A 117 0.01 5.47 9.90
CA THR A 117 -0.90 4.89 8.91
C THR A 117 -0.29 3.72 8.13
N GLU A 118 1.05 3.71 7.94
CA GLU A 118 1.75 2.63 7.25
C GLU A 118 1.64 1.28 7.98
N PHE A 119 1.69 1.32 9.31
CA PHE A 119 1.59 0.14 10.16
C PHE A 119 0.13 -0.30 10.38
N VAL A 120 -0.81 0.62 10.35
CA VAL A 120 -2.24 0.34 10.55
C VAL A 120 -2.85 -0.46 9.40
N LYS A 121 -2.30 -0.36 8.20
CA LYS A 121 -2.78 -1.12 7.02
C LYS A 121 -2.74 -2.64 7.24
N ILE A 122 -1.73 -3.16 7.91
CA ILE A 122 -1.61 -4.62 8.15
C ILE A 122 -2.68 -5.15 9.11
N PRO A 123 -2.88 -4.60 10.33
CA PRO A 123 -4.01 -4.97 11.19
C PRO A 123 -5.39 -4.79 10.52
N PHE A 124 -5.56 -3.77 9.70
CA PHE A 124 -6.79 -3.55 8.94
C PHE A 124 -7.04 -4.70 7.95
N ILE A 125 -6.05 -5.08 7.16
CA ILE A 125 -6.13 -6.23 6.23
C ILE A 125 -6.49 -7.51 6.99
N LEU A 126 -5.82 -7.78 8.12
CA LEU A 126 -6.10 -8.93 8.96
C LEU A 126 -7.55 -8.93 9.46
N MET A 127 -8.07 -7.77 9.90
CA MET A 127 -9.44 -7.64 10.39
C MET A 127 -10.48 -7.88 9.31
N LEU A 128 -10.27 -7.34 8.10
CA LEU A 128 -11.14 -7.61 6.97
C LEU A 128 -11.13 -9.09 6.58
N ALA A 129 -9.94 -9.70 6.47
CA ALA A 129 -9.79 -11.10 6.15
C ALA A 129 -10.51 -12.01 7.17
N LYS A 130 -10.35 -11.72 8.47
CA LYS A 130 -11.04 -12.44 9.52
C LYS A 130 -12.56 -12.29 9.42
N THR A 131 -13.04 -11.07 9.21
CA THR A 131 -14.47 -10.76 9.10
C THR A 131 -15.14 -11.52 7.96
N VAL A 132 -14.47 -11.60 6.79
CA VAL A 132 -15.00 -12.32 5.63
C VAL A 132 -14.98 -13.83 5.88
N THR A 133 -13.88 -14.38 6.39
CA THR A 133 -13.75 -15.82 6.67
C THR A 133 -14.79 -16.28 7.72
N GLU A 134 -14.94 -15.55 8.84
CA GLU A 134 -15.96 -15.85 9.85
C GLU A 134 -17.39 -15.81 9.30
N HIS A 135 -17.64 -14.86 8.40
CA HIS A 135 -18.94 -14.74 7.76
C HIS A 135 -19.22 -15.92 6.82
N ASN A 136 -18.24 -16.33 6.02
CA ASN A 136 -18.35 -17.46 5.09
C ASN A 136 -18.53 -18.78 5.83
N ASP A 137 -17.77 -18.98 6.91
CA ASP A 137 -17.90 -20.17 7.77
C ASP A 137 -19.29 -20.26 8.42
N LYS A 138 -19.90 -19.12 8.77
CA LYS A 138 -21.22 -19.07 9.41
C LYS A 138 -22.36 -19.24 8.44
N PHE A 139 -22.25 -18.76 7.22
CA PHE A 139 -23.31 -18.73 6.22
C PHE A 139 -22.91 -19.49 4.95
N GLU A 140 -22.97 -20.83 4.98
CA GLU A 140 -22.67 -21.67 3.80
C GLU A 140 -23.63 -21.38 2.62
N ASN A 141 -24.93 -21.14 2.93
CA ASN A 141 -25.94 -20.75 1.94
C ASN A 141 -26.11 -19.24 1.92
N ARG A 142 -25.52 -18.60 0.91
CA ARG A 142 -25.58 -17.14 0.77
C ARG A 142 -26.92 -16.66 0.25
N THR A 143 -27.47 -15.64 0.90
CA THR A 143 -28.66 -14.90 0.50
C THR A 143 -28.32 -13.43 0.33
N ASN A 144 -29.19 -12.64 -0.31
CA ASN A 144 -28.98 -11.19 -0.42
C ASN A 144 -28.83 -10.54 0.96
N LYS A 145 -29.59 -11.00 1.95
CA LYS A 145 -29.53 -10.48 3.33
C LYS A 145 -28.16 -10.73 3.96
N THR A 146 -27.59 -11.92 3.79
CA THR A 146 -26.23 -12.24 4.31
C THR A 146 -25.15 -11.45 3.59
N ASP A 147 -25.28 -11.23 2.28
CA ASP A 147 -24.34 -10.44 1.49
C ASP A 147 -24.35 -8.97 1.92
N PHE A 148 -25.53 -8.36 2.14
CA PHE A 148 -25.63 -7.00 2.71
C PHE A 148 -25.08 -6.92 4.14
N MET A 149 -25.28 -7.96 4.96
CA MET A 149 -24.71 -8.03 6.30
C MET A 149 -23.17 -8.06 6.27
N LEU A 150 -22.58 -8.80 5.31
CA LEU A 150 -21.14 -8.82 5.12
C LEU A 150 -20.61 -7.46 4.68
N LEU A 151 -21.25 -6.82 3.69
CA LEU A 151 -20.93 -5.45 3.26
C LEU A 151 -20.98 -4.46 4.42
N GLY A 152 -22.01 -4.54 5.26
CA GLY A 152 -22.14 -3.69 6.45
C GLY A 152 -20.99 -3.88 7.45
N LYS A 153 -20.56 -5.13 7.69
CA LYS A 153 -19.41 -5.42 8.56
C LYS A 153 -18.10 -4.90 7.99
N ILE A 154 -17.83 -5.17 6.71
CA ILE A 154 -16.62 -4.65 6.02
C ILE A 154 -16.65 -3.12 6.03
N GLY A 155 -17.81 -2.53 5.70
CA GLY A 155 -18.00 -1.08 5.74
C GLY A 155 -17.72 -0.46 7.10
N LEU A 156 -18.21 -1.07 8.19
CA LEU A 156 -17.98 -0.60 9.56
C LEU A 156 -16.47 -0.62 9.91
N PHE A 157 -15.81 -1.77 9.69
CA PHE A 157 -14.38 -1.88 9.97
C PHE A 157 -13.51 -1.02 9.05
N THR A 158 -13.99 -0.66 7.86
CA THR A 158 -13.30 0.26 6.96
C THR A 158 -13.55 1.73 7.33
N ALA A 159 -14.79 2.08 7.68
CA ALA A 159 -15.17 3.46 7.97
C ALA A 159 -14.37 4.06 9.13
N ILE A 160 -14.06 3.28 10.17
CA ILE A 160 -13.32 3.78 11.34
C ILE A 160 -11.91 4.28 10.96
N PRO A 161 -10.99 3.44 10.43
CA PRO A 161 -9.65 3.93 10.06
C PRO A 161 -9.72 4.92 8.90
N PHE A 162 -10.62 4.74 7.93
CA PHE A 162 -10.79 5.66 6.81
C PHE A 162 -11.12 7.09 7.26
N THR A 163 -12.11 7.24 8.16
CA THR A 163 -12.49 8.55 8.70
C THR A 163 -11.36 9.16 9.52
N LEU A 164 -10.67 8.40 10.37
CA LEU A 164 -9.53 8.88 11.15
C LEU A 164 -8.39 9.39 10.25
N VAL A 165 -8.12 8.70 9.13
CA VAL A 165 -7.09 9.11 8.16
C VAL A 165 -7.53 10.35 7.38
N LEU A 166 -8.81 10.48 7.03
CA LEU A 166 -9.35 11.72 6.43
C LEU A 166 -9.23 12.92 7.38
N MET A 167 -9.42 12.71 8.69
CA MET A 167 -9.19 13.76 9.71
C MET A 167 -7.71 14.16 9.85
N GLN A 168 -6.77 13.34 9.35
CA GLN A 168 -5.33 13.64 9.27
C GLN A 168 -4.94 14.39 7.99
N PRO A 169 -5.84 14.93 7.19
CA PRO A 169 -5.82 15.34 5.76
C PRO A 169 -4.92 14.47 4.85
N ASP A 170 -4.99 13.14 4.97
CA ASP A 170 -4.19 12.21 4.16
C ASP A 170 -5.07 11.43 3.17
N LEU A 171 -5.46 12.10 2.08
CA LEU A 171 -6.33 11.51 1.05
C LEU A 171 -5.69 10.29 0.37
N GLY A 172 -4.40 10.34 0.08
CA GLY A 172 -3.71 9.23 -0.59
C GLY A 172 -3.78 7.94 0.22
N THR A 173 -3.47 8.01 1.52
CA THR A 173 -3.59 6.85 2.42
C THR A 173 -5.05 6.42 2.60
N ALA A 174 -6.02 7.34 2.66
CA ALA A 174 -7.43 6.99 2.72
C ALA A 174 -7.87 6.18 1.49
N LEU A 175 -7.43 6.56 0.29
CA LEU A 175 -7.67 5.81 -0.96
C LEU A 175 -7.00 4.42 -0.93
N ALA A 176 -5.83 4.28 -0.28
CA ALA A 176 -5.21 2.97 -0.07
C ALA A 176 -6.08 2.07 0.82
N PHE A 177 -6.66 2.58 1.92
CA PHE A 177 -7.61 1.82 2.74
C PHE A 177 -8.86 1.41 1.94
N ALA A 178 -9.40 2.33 1.13
CA ALA A 178 -10.54 2.04 0.26
C ALA A 178 -10.21 0.95 -0.78
N SER A 179 -9.05 1.02 -1.43
CA SER A 179 -8.62 0.04 -2.44
C SER A 179 -8.45 -1.36 -1.84
N ILE A 180 -7.88 -1.45 -0.63
CA ILE A 180 -7.77 -2.70 0.13
C ILE A 180 -9.17 -3.26 0.43
N ALA A 181 -10.09 -2.44 0.93
CA ALA A 181 -11.46 -2.89 1.24
C ALA A 181 -12.19 -3.36 -0.03
N ILE A 182 -12.10 -2.62 -1.13
CA ILE A 182 -12.68 -2.99 -2.42
C ILE A 182 -12.15 -4.33 -2.90
N SER A 183 -10.84 -4.56 -2.84
CA SER A 183 -10.24 -5.83 -3.27
C SER A 183 -10.72 -7.03 -2.46
N VAL A 184 -10.84 -6.86 -1.14
CA VAL A 184 -11.37 -7.91 -0.25
C VAL A 184 -12.86 -8.13 -0.52
N ILE A 185 -13.67 -7.09 -0.77
CA ILE A 185 -15.08 -7.20 -1.15
C ILE A 185 -15.24 -7.97 -2.47
N LEU A 186 -14.42 -7.66 -3.48
CA LEU A 186 -14.46 -8.35 -4.79
C LEU A 186 -14.20 -9.85 -4.66
N LEU A 187 -13.27 -10.24 -3.78
CA LEU A 187 -12.93 -11.65 -3.56
C LEU A 187 -13.86 -12.35 -2.56
N SER A 188 -14.63 -11.59 -1.76
CA SER A 188 -15.45 -12.13 -0.65
C SER A 188 -16.58 -13.08 -1.09
N GLY A 189 -16.86 -13.18 -2.39
CA GLY A 189 -17.94 -13.99 -2.95
C GLY A 189 -19.32 -13.36 -2.87
N ILE A 190 -19.42 -12.06 -2.59
CA ILE A 190 -20.67 -11.28 -2.68
C ILE A 190 -21.16 -11.28 -4.12
N ARG A 191 -22.46 -11.39 -4.31
CA ARG A 191 -23.08 -11.49 -5.64
C ARG A 191 -22.87 -10.22 -6.45
N TRP A 192 -22.48 -10.37 -7.71
CA TRP A 192 -22.30 -9.26 -8.65
C TRP A 192 -23.55 -8.39 -8.83
N ARG A 193 -24.76 -8.95 -8.64
CA ARG A 193 -26.01 -8.18 -8.65
C ARG A 193 -26.07 -7.11 -7.57
N ILE A 194 -25.33 -7.27 -6.46
CA ILE A 194 -25.21 -6.29 -5.37
C ILE A 194 -24.02 -5.38 -5.62
N LEU A 195 -22.88 -5.94 -6.02
CA LEU A 195 -21.63 -5.19 -6.20
C LEU A 195 -21.71 -4.20 -7.37
N LEU A 196 -22.26 -4.62 -8.51
CA LEU A 196 -22.29 -3.78 -9.71
C LEU A 196 -23.02 -2.44 -9.49
N PRO A 197 -24.25 -2.40 -8.94
CA PRO A 197 -24.90 -1.14 -8.61
C PRO A 197 -24.10 -0.27 -7.65
N ILE A 198 -23.46 -0.86 -6.63
CA ILE A 198 -22.65 -0.12 -5.65
C ILE A 198 -21.45 0.53 -6.34
N PHE A 199 -20.76 -0.19 -7.23
CA PHE A 199 -19.64 0.38 -7.98
C PHE A 199 -20.07 1.45 -8.96
N ILE A 200 -21.21 1.29 -9.65
CA ILE A 200 -21.75 2.32 -10.55
C ILE A 200 -22.12 3.58 -9.77
N ILE A 201 -22.80 3.44 -8.63
CA ILE A 201 -23.14 4.57 -7.77
C ILE A 201 -21.86 5.22 -7.22
N GLY A 202 -20.91 4.43 -6.72
CA GLY A 202 -19.63 4.92 -6.22
C GLY A 202 -18.83 5.69 -7.28
N ALA A 203 -18.75 5.17 -8.50
CA ALA A 203 -18.11 5.84 -9.63
C ALA A 203 -18.85 7.13 -10.00
N GLY A 204 -20.18 7.10 -10.04
CA GLY A 204 -21.01 8.29 -10.29
C GLY A 204 -20.81 9.39 -9.25
N LEU A 205 -20.75 9.01 -7.96
CA LEU A 205 -20.43 9.95 -6.87
C LEU A 205 -19.02 10.52 -6.97
N ALA A 206 -18.02 9.70 -7.33
CA ALA A 206 -16.64 10.17 -7.52
C ALA A 206 -16.53 11.17 -8.68
N ILE A 207 -17.16 10.86 -9.83
CA ILE A 207 -17.23 11.77 -10.97
C ILE A 207 -17.99 13.05 -10.60
N GLY A 208 -19.15 12.92 -9.96
CA GLY A 208 -19.94 14.07 -9.49
C GLY A 208 -19.15 14.96 -8.53
N PHE A 209 -18.36 14.37 -7.64
CA PHE A 209 -17.49 15.11 -6.72
C PHE A 209 -16.39 15.87 -7.45
N ILE A 210 -15.73 15.26 -8.46
CA ILE A 210 -14.75 15.95 -9.31
C ILE A 210 -15.40 17.11 -10.07
N LEU A 211 -16.60 16.90 -10.62
CA LEU A 211 -17.35 17.96 -11.31
C LEU A 211 -17.72 19.11 -10.35
N LEU A 212 -18.11 18.81 -9.11
CA LEU A 212 -18.37 19.83 -8.08
C LEU A 212 -17.11 20.63 -7.76
N ILE A 213 -15.93 19.99 -7.67
CA ILE A 213 -14.65 20.69 -7.47
C ILE A 213 -14.37 21.66 -8.62
N VAL A 214 -14.70 21.28 -9.86
CA VAL A 214 -14.43 22.10 -11.04
C VAL A 214 -15.42 23.25 -11.19
N TYR A 215 -16.72 22.99 -10.96
CA TYR A 215 -17.78 23.95 -11.31
C TYR A 215 -18.40 24.69 -10.11
N ASN A 216 -18.34 24.16 -8.89
CA ASN A 216 -19.02 24.75 -7.72
C ASN A 216 -18.21 24.58 -6.43
N ARG A 217 -17.10 25.31 -6.31
CA ARG A 217 -16.18 25.25 -5.15
C ARG A 217 -16.77 25.87 -3.91
N GLU A 218 -17.57 26.93 -4.07
CA GLU A 218 -18.20 27.62 -2.94
C GLU A 218 -19.10 26.66 -2.16
N PHE A 219 -19.88 25.86 -2.85
CA PHE A 219 -20.71 24.81 -2.21
C PHE A 219 -19.89 23.82 -1.39
N LEU A 220 -18.73 23.36 -1.91
CA LEU A 220 -17.87 22.42 -1.19
C LEU A 220 -17.16 23.07 0.00
N SER A 221 -16.78 24.35 -0.10
CA SER A 221 -16.16 25.05 1.02
C SER A 221 -17.15 25.37 2.14
N GLU A 222 -18.39 25.79 1.79
CA GLU A 222 -19.41 26.14 2.77
C GLU A 222 -20.04 24.92 3.46
N VAL A 223 -20.37 23.87 2.70
CA VAL A 223 -21.09 22.69 3.22
C VAL A 223 -20.15 21.67 3.83
N PHE A 224 -19.00 21.42 3.22
CA PHE A 224 -18.07 20.36 3.62
C PHE A 224 -16.75 20.86 4.26
N GLY A 225 -16.57 22.19 4.34
CA GLY A 225 -15.36 22.78 4.94
C GLY A 225 -14.08 22.48 4.16
N PHE A 226 -14.17 22.32 2.83
CA PHE A 226 -13.01 22.07 1.99
C PHE A 226 -12.08 23.29 1.94
N HIS A 227 -10.79 23.07 2.11
CA HIS A 227 -9.76 24.10 2.08
C HIS A 227 -9.11 24.24 0.70
N ASP A 228 -8.63 25.42 0.38
CA ASP A 228 -8.00 25.77 -0.91
C ASP A 228 -6.89 24.81 -1.36
N TYR A 229 -6.15 24.20 -0.42
CA TYR A 229 -5.08 23.26 -0.77
C TYR A 229 -5.60 21.97 -1.42
N GLN A 230 -6.83 21.54 -1.10
CA GLN A 230 -7.48 20.34 -1.67
C GLN A 230 -7.92 20.61 -3.10
N PHE A 231 -8.48 21.79 -3.36
CA PHE A 231 -8.82 22.23 -4.71
C PHE A 231 -7.58 22.38 -5.58
N ARG A 232 -6.50 22.92 -5.03
CA ARG A 232 -5.22 23.07 -5.76
C ARG A 232 -4.65 21.75 -6.27
N ARG A 233 -4.82 20.64 -5.55
CA ARG A 233 -4.36 19.32 -6.02
C ARG A 233 -5.09 18.87 -7.28
N VAL A 234 -6.42 19.08 -7.34
CA VAL A 234 -7.23 18.75 -8.53
C VAL A 234 -6.93 19.71 -9.68
N ASP A 235 -6.80 21.01 -9.38
CA ASP A 235 -6.44 22.02 -10.39
C ASP A 235 -5.09 21.73 -11.03
N THR A 236 -4.10 21.39 -10.20
CA THR A 236 -2.76 21.03 -10.67
C THR A 236 -2.79 19.78 -11.53
N TRP A 237 -3.62 18.80 -11.20
CA TRP A 237 -3.77 17.58 -11.98
C TRP A 237 -4.44 17.83 -13.33
N LEU A 238 -5.53 18.60 -13.35
CA LEU A 238 -6.26 18.90 -14.58
C LEU A 238 -5.52 19.90 -15.50
N ASN A 239 -4.83 20.88 -14.91
CA ASN A 239 -4.14 21.96 -15.64
C ASN A 239 -2.76 22.27 -15.04
N PRO A 240 -1.76 21.37 -15.17
CA PRO A 240 -0.44 21.54 -14.53
C PRO A 240 0.33 22.77 -15.00
N HIS A 241 0.00 23.35 -16.16
CA HIS A 241 0.70 24.49 -16.73
C HIS A 241 0.05 25.85 -16.43
N LYS A 242 -1.17 25.88 -15.88
CA LYS A 242 -1.94 27.12 -15.72
C LYS A 242 -1.59 27.91 -14.45
N ASN A 243 -1.15 27.25 -13.39
CA ASN A 243 -0.82 27.88 -12.10
C ASN A 243 0.60 27.47 -11.68
N MET A 244 1.49 28.44 -11.48
CA MET A 244 2.84 28.21 -10.94
C MET A 244 2.82 27.96 -9.41
N SER A 245 1.91 27.10 -8.92
CA SER A 245 1.96 26.64 -7.54
C SER A 245 3.13 25.66 -7.35
N SER A 246 3.60 25.47 -6.12
CA SER A 246 4.66 24.51 -5.82
C SER A 246 4.37 23.09 -6.33
N SER A 247 3.11 22.66 -6.27
CA SER A 247 2.67 21.34 -6.76
C SER A 247 2.67 21.26 -8.30
N SER A 248 2.26 22.31 -9.00
CA SER A 248 2.31 22.39 -10.48
C SER A 248 3.75 22.40 -10.97
N TYR A 249 4.63 23.12 -10.28
CA TYR A 249 6.06 23.12 -10.58
C TYR A 249 6.64 21.71 -10.44
N GLN A 250 6.34 21.01 -9.33
CA GLN A 250 6.81 19.66 -9.06
C GLN A 250 6.41 18.66 -10.16
N ILE A 251 5.12 18.63 -10.54
CA ILE A 251 4.62 17.75 -11.61
C ILE A 251 5.23 18.10 -12.97
N THR A 252 5.31 19.39 -13.30
CA THR A 252 5.89 19.85 -14.59
C THR A 252 7.36 19.46 -14.69
N GLN A 253 8.11 19.55 -13.60
CA GLN A 253 9.51 19.14 -13.58
C GLN A 253 9.64 17.61 -13.67
N ALA A 254 8.75 16.84 -13.04
CA ALA A 254 8.72 15.39 -13.22
C ALA A 254 8.49 14.99 -14.69
N PHE A 255 7.54 15.65 -15.38
CA PHE A 255 7.30 15.40 -16.82
C PHE A 255 8.52 15.72 -17.67
N LYS A 256 9.21 16.85 -17.39
CA LYS A 256 10.44 17.21 -18.11
C LYS A 256 11.55 16.19 -17.86
N ALA A 257 11.75 15.75 -16.61
CA ALA A 257 12.74 14.76 -16.27
C ALA A 257 12.48 13.42 -16.98
N ILE A 258 11.23 12.91 -16.91
CA ILE A 258 10.82 11.66 -17.58
C ILE A 258 11.00 11.80 -19.11
N GLY A 259 10.52 12.90 -19.70
CA GLY A 259 10.62 13.13 -21.14
C GLY A 259 12.07 13.28 -21.63
N SER A 260 12.92 13.93 -20.83
CA SER A 260 14.33 14.14 -21.17
C SER A 260 15.18 12.87 -21.10
N GLY A 261 14.76 11.85 -20.33
CA GLY A 261 15.44 10.56 -20.23
C GLY A 261 15.36 9.71 -21.51
N GLY A 262 14.36 9.92 -22.37
CA GLY A 262 14.20 9.17 -23.61
C GLY A 262 14.18 7.65 -23.42
N ILE A 263 14.79 6.90 -24.33
CA ILE A 263 14.79 5.42 -24.31
C ILE A 263 15.84 4.87 -23.32
N SER A 264 17.07 5.36 -23.37
CA SER A 264 18.22 4.79 -22.64
C SER A 264 18.64 5.59 -21.41
N GLY A 265 18.04 6.76 -21.17
CA GLY A 265 18.43 7.68 -20.11
C GLY A 265 19.67 8.51 -20.44
N LYS A 266 20.01 9.44 -19.54
CA LYS A 266 21.17 10.33 -19.65
C LYS A 266 22.44 9.74 -19.03
N GLY A 267 22.31 8.72 -18.22
CA GLY A 267 23.38 8.09 -17.47
C GLY A 267 23.25 8.24 -15.95
N PHE A 268 23.93 7.38 -15.23
CA PHE A 268 23.88 7.32 -13.78
C PHE A 268 24.44 8.61 -13.13
N GLY A 269 23.67 9.21 -12.24
CA GLY A 269 24.05 10.42 -11.51
C GLY A 269 23.98 11.71 -12.34
N ILE A 270 23.55 11.64 -13.60
CA ILE A 270 23.39 12.82 -14.47
C ILE A 270 21.96 13.33 -14.33
N THR A 271 21.82 14.64 -14.02
CA THR A 271 20.52 15.34 -13.98
C THR A 271 20.65 16.68 -14.68
N GLU A 272 19.67 17.03 -15.49
CA GLU A 272 19.50 18.34 -16.11
C GLU A 272 18.24 19.05 -15.63
N VAL A 273 17.31 18.28 -15.01
CA VAL A 273 16.05 18.80 -14.54
C VAL A 273 16.00 18.76 -13.02
N TYR A 274 15.86 19.92 -12.38
CA TYR A 274 15.61 19.94 -10.94
C TYR A 274 14.18 19.50 -10.64
N VAL A 275 14.01 18.36 -9.96
CA VAL A 275 12.71 17.85 -9.49
C VAL A 275 12.69 17.94 -7.96
N PRO A 276 11.75 18.71 -7.36
CA PRO A 276 11.59 18.74 -5.91
C PRO A 276 11.21 17.36 -5.36
N VAL A 277 11.72 17.02 -4.17
CA VAL A 277 11.40 15.76 -3.44
C VAL A 277 11.66 14.50 -4.31
N ARG A 278 12.69 14.54 -5.12
CA ARG A 278 13.08 13.47 -6.05
C ARG A 278 13.47 12.17 -5.36
N GLU A 279 13.87 12.22 -4.10
CA GLU A 279 14.27 11.08 -3.28
C GLU A 279 13.07 10.30 -2.70
N SER A 280 11.89 10.89 -2.68
CA SER A 280 10.68 10.31 -2.08
C SER A 280 9.62 9.97 -3.14
N ASP A 281 8.59 10.79 -3.27
CA ASP A 281 7.43 10.54 -4.12
C ASP A 281 7.70 10.76 -5.62
N MET A 282 8.75 11.51 -5.98
CA MET A 282 9.16 11.74 -7.39
C MET A 282 10.35 10.87 -7.83
N ILE A 283 10.65 9.77 -7.14
CA ILE A 283 11.84 8.96 -7.42
C ILE A 283 11.80 8.32 -8.81
N ILE A 284 10.62 7.95 -9.31
CA ILE A 284 10.47 7.35 -10.65
C ILE A 284 10.86 8.34 -11.76
N ALA A 285 10.64 9.66 -11.57
CA ALA A 285 11.09 10.68 -12.51
C ALA A 285 12.63 10.74 -12.58
N SER A 286 13.31 10.62 -11.42
CA SER A 286 14.77 10.55 -11.37
C SER A 286 15.31 9.28 -12.04
N ILE A 287 14.67 8.14 -11.83
CA ILE A 287 15.05 6.88 -12.49
C ILE A 287 14.84 6.99 -14.00
N ALA A 288 13.73 7.59 -14.43
CA ALA A 288 13.44 7.80 -15.85
C ALA A 288 14.46 8.74 -16.50
N GLU A 289 14.90 9.80 -15.82
CA GLU A 289 15.94 10.69 -16.31
C GLU A 289 17.29 9.95 -16.47
N MET A 290 17.70 9.15 -15.47
CA MET A 290 18.96 8.43 -15.48
C MET A 290 19.00 7.23 -16.43
N PHE A 291 17.94 6.41 -16.45
CA PHE A 291 17.92 5.10 -17.14
C PHE A 291 16.87 5.00 -18.25
N GLY A 292 16.11 6.06 -18.51
CA GLY A 292 15.13 6.14 -19.56
C GLY A 292 13.96 5.16 -19.44
N PHE A 293 13.33 4.92 -20.58
CA PHE A 293 12.21 3.97 -20.68
C PHE A 293 12.64 2.52 -20.34
N ILE A 294 13.85 2.11 -20.71
CA ILE A 294 14.35 0.74 -20.43
C ILE A 294 14.47 0.52 -18.92
N GLY A 295 15.06 1.47 -18.18
CA GLY A 295 15.22 1.33 -16.72
C GLY A 295 13.90 1.33 -15.95
N THR A 296 12.98 2.22 -16.33
CA THR A 296 11.65 2.26 -15.70
C THR A 296 10.82 1.02 -16.02
N SER A 297 10.86 0.52 -17.26
CA SER A 297 10.20 -0.73 -17.67
C SER A 297 10.74 -1.93 -16.91
N PHE A 298 12.06 -1.98 -16.65
CA PHE A 298 12.67 -3.03 -15.85
C PHE A 298 12.13 -3.03 -14.41
N ILE A 299 11.96 -1.86 -13.78
CA ILE A 299 11.39 -1.75 -12.44
C ILE A 299 9.94 -2.26 -12.43
N VAL A 300 9.12 -1.85 -13.39
CA VAL A 300 7.74 -2.32 -13.53
C VAL A 300 7.70 -3.84 -13.70
N PHE A 301 8.62 -4.41 -14.47
CA PHE A 301 8.75 -5.85 -14.63
C PHE A 301 9.11 -6.56 -13.31
N ILE A 302 10.01 -6.02 -12.49
CA ILE A 302 10.33 -6.58 -11.17
C ILE A 302 9.12 -6.53 -10.22
N TYR A 303 8.34 -5.44 -10.24
CA TYR A 303 7.08 -5.39 -9.48
C TYR A 303 6.07 -6.44 -9.97
N PHE A 304 5.95 -6.63 -11.28
CA PHE A 304 5.10 -7.68 -11.84
C PHE A 304 5.52 -9.06 -11.34
N LEU A 305 6.83 -9.38 -11.35
CA LEU A 305 7.35 -10.63 -10.81
C LEU A 305 7.06 -10.80 -9.31
N LEU A 306 7.19 -9.73 -8.53
CA LEU A 306 6.85 -9.74 -7.11
C LEU A 306 5.38 -10.11 -6.90
N ILE A 307 4.47 -9.37 -7.54
CA ILE A 307 3.01 -9.58 -7.43
C ILE A 307 2.64 -10.97 -7.90
N TYR A 308 3.17 -11.43 -9.04
CA TYR A 308 2.93 -12.77 -9.56
C TYR A 308 3.30 -13.86 -8.55
N ASN A 309 4.48 -13.77 -7.92
CA ASN A 309 4.90 -14.75 -6.94
C ASN A 309 4.08 -14.67 -5.64
N MET A 310 3.67 -13.47 -5.21
CA MET A 310 2.78 -13.31 -4.06
C MET A 310 1.43 -13.99 -4.29
N VAL A 311 0.82 -13.79 -5.45
CA VAL A 311 -0.45 -14.44 -5.84
C VAL A 311 -0.28 -15.96 -5.94
N LYS A 312 0.83 -16.45 -6.49
CA LYS A 312 1.15 -17.87 -6.59
C LYS A 312 1.18 -18.56 -5.22
N VAL A 313 1.80 -17.94 -4.21
CA VAL A 313 1.82 -18.48 -2.83
C VAL A 313 0.41 -18.68 -2.29
N VAL A 314 -0.47 -17.71 -2.52
CA VAL A 314 -1.87 -17.79 -2.08
C VAL A 314 -2.60 -18.95 -2.71
N TYR A 315 -2.44 -19.10 -4.02
CA TYR A 315 -3.10 -20.19 -4.77
C TYR A 315 -2.64 -21.57 -4.28
N GLU A 316 -1.36 -21.71 -3.91
CA GLU A 316 -0.80 -22.96 -3.40
C GLU A 316 -1.29 -23.30 -1.98
N THR A 317 -1.57 -22.31 -1.12
CA THR A 317 -1.90 -22.54 0.31
C THR A 317 -3.34 -23.01 0.55
N ARG A 318 -4.28 -22.79 -0.35
CA ARG A 318 -5.69 -23.20 -0.26
C ARG A 318 -6.37 -22.87 1.07
N ASN A 319 -5.96 -21.79 1.72
CA ASN A 319 -6.53 -21.31 2.97
C ASN A 319 -7.27 -20.00 2.71
N GLU A 320 -8.56 -19.96 3.00
CA GLU A 320 -9.42 -18.81 2.71
C GLU A 320 -8.97 -17.54 3.44
N PHE A 321 -8.64 -17.65 4.74
CA PHE A 321 -8.13 -16.52 5.51
C PHE A 321 -6.83 -15.95 4.94
N TYR A 322 -5.92 -16.82 4.52
CA TYR A 322 -4.69 -16.40 3.85
C TYR A 322 -4.96 -15.75 2.49
N ALA A 323 -5.95 -16.23 1.75
CA ALA A 323 -6.33 -15.64 0.46
C ALA A 323 -6.77 -14.17 0.63
N TYR A 324 -7.61 -13.86 1.63
CA TYR A 324 -8.04 -12.48 1.89
C TYR A 324 -6.90 -11.59 2.41
N ILE A 325 -6.03 -12.10 3.29
CA ILE A 325 -4.86 -11.34 3.74
C ILE A 325 -3.97 -10.96 2.56
N ALA A 326 -3.64 -11.93 1.73
CA ALA A 326 -2.76 -11.70 0.60
C ALA A 326 -3.40 -10.80 -0.46
N THR A 327 -4.71 -10.89 -0.70
CA THR A 327 -5.43 -9.95 -1.56
C THR A 327 -5.30 -8.53 -1.07
N GLY A 328 -5.47 -8.30 0.24
CA GLY A 328 -5.29 -6.98 0.83
C GLY A 328 -3.85 -6.46 0.70
N ILE A 329 -2.84 -7.31 0.94
CA ILE A 329 -1.42 -6.94 0.83
C ILE A 329 -1.03 -6.66 -0.62
N VAL A 330 -1.43 -7.54 -1.55
CA VAL A 330 -1.16 -7.35 -2.98
C VAL A 330 -1.79 -6.05 -3.47
N MET A 331 -3.06 -5.80 -3.12
CA MET A 331 -3.73 -4.57 -3.53
C MET A 331 -3.08 -3.32 -2.91
N MET A 332 -2.64 -3.39 -1.65
CA MET A 332 -1.89 -2.30 -1.02
C MET A 332 -0.64 -1.94 -1.83
N ILE A 333 0.15 -2.92 -2.22
CA ILE A 333 1.37 -2.71 -3.00
C ILE A 333 1.04 -2.22 -4.41
N VAL A 334 0.07 -2.86 -5.10
CA VAL A 334 -0.38 -2.46 -6.44
C VAL A 334 -0.90 -1.03 -6.46
N PHE A 335 -1.71 -0.66 -5.46
CA PHE A 335 -2.22 0.70 -5.34
C PHE A 335 -1.10 1.72 -5.17
N HIS A 336 -0.12 1.46 -4.31
CA HIS A 336 1.02 2.36 -4.11
C HIS A 336 1.87 2.50 -5.39
N ILE A 337 2.11 1.41 -6.13
CA ILE A 337 2.83 1.44 -7.41
C ILE A 337 2.05 2.28 -8.43
N PHE A 338 0.76 1.99 -8.59
CA PHE A 338 -0.10 2.68 -9.55
C PHE A 338 -0.21 4.17 -9.22
N GLU A 339 -0.41 4.50 -7.95
CA GLU A 339 -0.52 5.89 -7.49
C GLU A 339 0.79 6.66 -7.71
N ASN A 340 1.94 6.11 -7.28
CA ASN A 340 3.23 6.77 -7.45
C ASN A 340 3.60 6.96 -8.92
N ILE A 341 3.54 5.90 -9.73
CA ILE A 341 3.85 6.02 -11.16
C ILE A 341 2.81 6.91 -11.85
N GLY A 342 1.53 6.70 -11.53
CA GLY A 342 0.42 7.45 -12.13
C GLY A 342 0.52 8.96 -11.88
N MET A 343 0.87 9.41 -10.67
CA MET A 343 1.04 10.84 -10.40
C MET A 343 2.25 11.43 -11.12
N ASN A 344 3.34 10.69 -11.27
CA ASN A 344 4.54 11.14 -11.97
C ASN A 344 4.34 11.28 -13.49
N ILE A 345 3.38 10.56 -14.08
CA ILE A 345 3.01 10.66 -15.51
C ILE A 345 1.69 11.40 -15.75
N GLY A 346 1.10 11.99 -14.70
CA GLY A 346 -0.11 12.81 -14.79
C GLY A 346 -1.44 12.07 -14.89
N LEU A 347 -1.47 10.73 -14.71
CA LEU A 347 -2.71 9.95 -14.67
C LEU A 347 -3.48 10.13 -13.37
N MET A 348 -2.78 10.42 -12.26
CA MET A 348 -3.34 10.58 -10.93
C MET A 348 -2.94 11.93 -10.33
N PRO A 349 -3.76 12.51 -9.44
CA PRO A 349 -3.38 13.72 -8.72
C PRO A 349 -2.20 13.48 -7.77
N LEU A 350 -1.46 14.53 -7.43
CA LEU A 350 -0.32 14.45 -6.52
C LEU A 350 -0.78 14.09 -5.10
N THR A 351 -0.48 12.90 -4.63
CA THR A 351 -0.83 12.39 -3.29
C THR A 351 0.36 12.30 -2.35
N GLY A 352 1.58 12.19 -2.88
CA GLY A 352 2.80 12.04 -2.09
C GLY A 352 2.93 10.64 -1.46
N ILE A 353 2.48 9.60 -2.16
CA ILE A 353 2.68 8.20 -1.77
C ILE A 353 4.03 7.72 -2.31
N PRO A 354 4.92 7.19 -1.46
CA PRO A 354 6.22 6.69 -1.92
C PRO A 354 6.09 5.38 -2.72
N LEU A 355 7.00 5.18 -3.66
CA LEU A 355 7.10 3.93 -4.44
C LEU A 355 7.63 2.80 -3.54
N PRO A 356 6.92 1.66 -3.39
CA PRO A 356 7.28 0.59 -2.48
C PRO A 356 8.72 0.07 -2.69
N PHE A 357 9.47 -0.12 -1.61
CA PHE A 357 10.86 -0.63 -1.55
C PHE A 357 11.94 0.26 -2.18
N ILE A 358 11.59 1.23 -3.05
CA ILE A 358 12.51 2.08 -3.79
C ILE A 358 12.65 3.46 -3.14
N SER A 359 11.51 4.15 -2.92
CA SER A 359 11.50 5.52 -2.39
C SER A 359 12.10 5.63 -0.99
N GLN A 360 12.63 6.80 -0.67
CA GLN A 360 12.93 7.16 0.70
C GLN A 360 11.65 7.12 1.53
N GLY A 361 11.65 6.35 2.62
CA GLY A 361 10.49 6.26 3.50
C GLY A 361 10.57 5.06 4.44
N GLY A 362 11.17 5.25 5.63
CA GLY A 362 11.39 4.15 6.57
C GLY A 362 10.11 3.43 6.99
N SER A 363 9.06 4.19 7.36
CA SER A 363 7.78 3.62 7.79
C SER A 363 7.07 2.85 6.68
N ALA A 364 7.06 3.41 5.45
CA ALA A 364 6.44 2.76 4.29
C ALA A 364 7.19 1.47 3.91
N LEU A 365 8.52 1.51 3.93
CA LEU A 365 9.34 0.33 3.65
C LEU A 365 9.09 -0.78 4.68
N VAL A 366 9.11 -0.47 5.98
CA VAL A 366 8.85 -1.46 7.03
C VAL A 366 7.40 -2.00 6.94
N GLY A 367 6.40 -1.14 6.67
CA GLY A 367 5.01 -1.54 6.45
C GLY A 367 4.85 -2.52 5.30
N ASN A 368 5.49 -2.24 4.16
CA ASN A 368 5.49 -3.14 3.01
C ASN A 368 6.25 -4.45 3.29
N MET A 369 7.37 -4.40 4.02
CA MET A 369 8.13 -5.59 4.44
C MET A 369 7.32 -6.48 5.40
N LEU A 370 6.53 -5.92 6.31
CA LEU A 370 5.60 -6.67 7.14
C LEU A 370 4.57 -7.43 6.28
N GLY A 371 4.02 -6.79 5.25
CA GLY A 371 3.13 -7.43 4.29
C GLY A 371 3.79 -8.61 3.56
N VAL A 372 4.99 -8.40 3.03
CA VAL A 372 5.79 -9.46 2.38
C VAL A 372 6.06 -10.59 3.36
N GLY A 373 6.47 -10.28 4.60
CA GLY A 373 6.73 -11.26 5.64
C GLY A 373 5.51 -12.13 5.98
N LEU A 374 4.29 -11.52 6.01
CA LEU A 374 3.05 -12.28 6.19
C LEU A 374 2.78 -13.27 5.05
N ILE A 375 2.98 -12.87 3.79
CA ILE A 375 2.82 -13.78 2.65
C ILE A 375 3.86 -14.90 2.70
N MET A 376 5.09 -14.60 3.06
CA MET A 376 6.12 -15.63 3.25
C MET A 376 5.78 -16.59 4.40
N SER A 377 5.18 -16.09 5.50
CA SER A 377 4.70 -16.92 6.60
C SER A 377 3.64 -17.93 6.15
N MET A 378 2.75 -17.55 5.23
CA MET A 378 1.74 -18.45 4.68
C MET A 378 2.38 -19.69 4.03
N ARG A 379 3.43 -19.48 3.24
CA ARG A 379 4.17 -20.58 2.60
C ARG A 379 4.96 -21.40 3.61
N PHE A 380 5.59 -20.73 4.58
CA PHE A 380 6.39 -21.39 5.61
C PHE A 380 5.56 -22.38 6.46
N HIS A 381 4.29 -22.02 6.77
CA HIS A 381 3.39 -22.84 7.60
C HIS A 381 2.42 -23.71 6.80
N HIS A 382 2.44 -23.66 5.46
CA HIS A 382 1.51 -24.41 4.61
C HIS A 382 1.42 -25.92 4.93
N LYS A 383 2.54 -26.59 5.18
CA LYS A 383 2.54 -28.02 5.54
C LYS A 383 1.86 -28.32 6.85
N SER A 384 2.05 -27.48 7.87
CA SER A 384 1.44 -27.66 9.19
C SER A 384 -0.09 -27.64 9.11
N TYR A 385 -0.64 -26.78 8.21
CA TYR A 385 -2.09 -26.63 8.03
C TYR A 385 -2.69 -27.78 7.21
N TYR A 386 -1.99 -28.30 6.20
CA TYR A 386 -2.44 -29.42 5.38
C TYR A 386 -2.64 -30.69 6.23
N TYR A 387 -1.70 -31.00 7.13
CA TYR A 387 -1.81 -32.13 8.04
C TYR A 387 -2.92 -31.95 9.10
N SER A 388 -3.13 -30.73 9.62
CA SER A 388 -4.19 -30.46 10.60
C SER A 388 -5.59 -30.48 9.96
N GLY A 389 -5.74 -30.02 8.72
CA GLY A 389 -6.99 -30.05 7.96
C GLY A 389 -7.43 -31.46 7.56
N GLU A 390 -6.50 -32.31 7.14
CA GLU A 390 -6.78 -33.74 6.87
C GLU A 390 -7.16 -34.49 8.15
N SER A 391 -6.49 -34.21 9.27
CA SER A 391 -6.82 -34.79 10.57
C SER A 391 -8.23 -34.40 11.05
N LYS A 392 -8.64 -33.12 10.90
CA LYS A 392 -10.01 -32.67 11.21
C LYS A 392 -11.05 -33.27 10.27
N ARG A 393 -10.72 -33.40 8.97
CA ARG A 393 -11.63 -34.03 7.98
C ARG A 393 -11.81 -35.51 8.26
N ARG A 394 -10.74 -36.23 8.61
CA ARG A 394 -10.80 -37.65 9.03
C ARG A 394 -11.58 -37.82 10.36
N TYR A 395 -11.43 -36.89 11.30
CA TYR A 395 -12.18 -36.89 12.54
C TYR A 395 -13.68 -36.66 12.32
N ARG A 396 -14.06 -35.68 11.49
CA ARG A 396 -15.47 -35.42 11.12
C ARG A 396 -16.10 -36.58 10.36
N LEU A 397 -15.36 -37.22 9.44
CA LEU A 397 -15.86 -38.39 8.69
C LEU A 397 -16.06 -39.63 9.60
N LYS A 398 -15.20 -39.83 10.61
CA LYS A 398 -15.35 -40.92 11.59
C LYS A 398 -16.54 -40.73 12.54
N HIS A 399 -16.94 -39.48 12.83
CA HIS A 399 -18.05 -39.18 13.72
C HIS A 399 -19.38 -38.90 13.00
N LYS A 400 -19.40 -38.86 11.64
CA LYS A 400 -20.62 -38.71 10.88
C LYS A 400 -21.24 -40.09 10.52
N ASN A 401 -20.50 -41.17 10.73
CA ASN A 401 -20.91 -42.57 10.49
C ASN A 401 -21.14 -43.31 11.83
N ARG A 402 -21.35 -42.62 12.90
CA ARG A 402 -21.89 -43.11 14.18
C ARG A 402 -23.16 -42.33 14.51
#